data_b1625b7d59f0c8e1a7b3d8486b0cf5f5
#
_entry.id   b1625b7d59f0c8e1a7b3d8486b0cf5f5
#
_cell.length_a   1.000
_cell.length_b   1.000
_cell.length_c   1.000
_cell.angle_alpha   90.00
_cell.angle_beta   90.00
_cell.angle_gamma   90.00
#
_symmetry.space_group_name_H-M   'P 1'
#
loop_
_entity.id
_entity.type
_entity.pdbx_description
1 polymer ?
#
loop_
_entity_poly.entity_id
_entity_poly.type
_entity_poly.pdbx_seq_one_letter_code
_entity_poly.pdbx_strand_id
1 'polypeptide(L)'
;MKHSFFKPCVGKSYSKGIRGKRVTVIGASTYCDQYRCPYFNQCTDTKKKDSSAFDKICPCYTEQSLLLSNEPKHNIENRPIALKNFAQGVSMFIGSDDYDTIFDHLAFTEYVQFVVPGEGDKARGTHSSDLSERDFRAFIETMELLKPHIVIVWGCGINFRLKEQNEYRIQNNDLIDTDGYVCHLQIPGIEHSIALLNCYHPSSSAWNMDINNFENYFNMLLTE
;
A
#
# COMPACT_ATOMS: atom_id res chain seq x y z
N MET A 1 -3.56 15.47 -6.34
CA MET A 1 -4.31 14.65 -5.40
C MET A 1 -4.68 15.52 -4.19
N LYS A 2 -5.96 15.58 -3.87
CA LYS A 2 -6.49 16.49 -2.85
C LYS A 2 -6.43 15.88 -1.43
N HIS A 3 -6.63 14.58 -1.33
CA HIS A 3 -6.75 13.88 -0.05
C HIS A 3 -5.45 13.17 0.37
N SER A 4 -4.51 12.99 -0.55
CA SER A 4 -3.26 12.30 -0.25
C SER A 4 -2.31 13.16 0.58
N PHE A 5 -1.89 12.59 1.70
CA PHE A 5 -0.74 13.03 2.45
C PHE A 5 0.54 12.45 1.84
N PHE A 6 0.54 11.15 1.62
CA PHE A 6 1.65 10.44 1.00
C PHE A 6 1.47 10.40 -0.52
N LYS A 7 2.43 10.95 -1.25
CA LYS A 7 2.45 10.82 -2.71
C LYS A 7 2.98 9.44 -3.08
N PRO A 8 2.37 8.76 -4.06
CA PRO A 8 2.89 7.47 -4.49
C PRO A 8 4.31 7.63 -5.04
N CYS A 9 5.20 6.74 -4.59
CA CYS A 9 6.50 6.55 -5.21
C CYS A 9 6.30 5.72 -6.47
N VAL A 10 6.65 6.26 -7.62
CA VAL A 10 6.46 5.62 -8.91
C VAL A 10 7.80 5.26 -9.51
N GLY A 11 8.05 3.98 -9.71
CA GLY A 11 9.26 3.51 -10.34
C GLY A 11 9.38 3.94 -11.80
N LYS A 12 10.59 4.14 -12.28
CA LYS A 12 10.84 4.65 -13.64
C LYS A 12 10.39 3.72 -14.76
N SER A 13 10.23 2.43 -14.48
CA SER A 13 9.72 1.41 -15.40
C SER A 13 8.26 1.01 -15.11
N TYR A 14 7.56 1.72 -14.22
CA TYR A 14 6.18 1.42 -13.83
C TYR A 14 5.23 1.32 -15.04
N SER A 15 5.40 2.18 -16.04
CA SER A 15 4.57 2.17 -17.25
C SER A 15 4.75 0.89 -18.08
N LYS A 16 5.92 0.26 -18.01
CA LYS A 16 6.19 -1.05 -18.62
C LYS A 16 5.57 -2.18 -17.79
N GLY A 17 5.49 -1.98 -16.48
CA GLY A 17 4.95 -2.91 -15.51
C GLY A 17 5.71 -4.23 -15.42
N ILE A 18 5.06 -5.22 -14.87
CA ILE A 18 5.51 -6.61 -14.81
C ILE A 18 4.70 -7.39 -15.86
N ARG A 19 5.34 -7.96 -16.84
CA ARG A 19 4.66 -8.64 -17.98
C ARG A 19 3.56 -7.78 -18.63
N GLY A 20 3.78 -6.47 -18.74
CA GLY A 20 2.82 -5.52 -19.33
C GLY A 20 1.71 -5.03 -18.37
N LYS A 21 1.63 -5.55 -17.15
CA LYS A 21 0.66 -5.12 -16.14
C LYS A 21 1.29 -4.09 -15.20
N ARG A 22 0.67 -2.91 -15.06
CA ARG A 22 1.07 -1.93 -14.05
C ARG A 22 0.65 -2.43 -12.67
N VAL A 23 1.60 -2.52 -11.75
CA VAL A 23 1.40 -3.06 -10.40
C VAL A 23 1.68 -1.98 -9.37
N THR A 24 0.69 -1.69 -8.53
CA THR A 24 0.81 -0.76 -7.40
C THR A 24 0.75 -1.53 -6.09
N VAL A 25 1.64 -1.21 -5.17
CA VAL A 25 1.66 -1.78 -3.82
C VAL A 25 1.11 -0.75 -2.84
N ILE A 26 0.19 -1.19 -1.99
CA ILE A 26 -0.40 -0.38 -0.93
C ILE A 26 0.03 -0.96 0.41
N GLY A 27 0.89 -0.24 1.12
CA GLY A 27 1.23 -0.51 2.51
C GLY A 27 0.10 -0.06 3.45
N ALA A 28 0.17 -0.48 4.71
CA ALA A 28 -0.88 -0.18 5.68
C ALA A 28 -0.79 1.25 6.21
N SER A 29 0.33 1.59 6.80
CA SER A 29 0.53 2.88 7.48
C SER A 29 1.98 3.10 7.87
N THR A 30 2.34 4.36 8.00
CA THR A 30 3.63 4.81 8.57
C THR A 30 3.44 5.24 10.01
N TYR A 31 4.41 4.92 10.87
CA TYR A 31 4.36 5.22 12.29
C TYR A 31 5.40 6.26 12.67
N CYS A 32 5.04 7.18 13.57
CA CYS A 32 6.00 8.06 14.19
C CYS A 32 6.61 7.43 15.45
N ASP A 33 7.86 7.82 15.70
CA ASP A 33 8.59 7.43 16.90
C ASP A 33 8.18 8.33 18.07
N GLN A 34 7.62 7.71 19.13
CA GLN A 34 7.20 8.44 20.34
C GLN A 34 8.33 9.22 21.02
N TYR A 35 9.57 8.74 20.91
CA TYR A 35 10.72 9.38 21.54
C TYR A 35 11.28 10.56 20.77
N ARG A 36 10.98 10.63 19.48
CA ARG A 36 11.47 11.69 18.59
C ARG A 36 10.44 12.75 18.26
N CYS A 37 9.16 12.45 18.43
CA CYS A 37 8.09 13.39 18.11
C CYS A 37 7.62 14.17 19.34
N PRO A 38 7.89 15.47 19.43
CA PRO A 38 7.45 16.31 20.57
C PRO A 38 5.91 16.45 20.65
N TYR A 39 5.21 16.12 19.58
CA TYR A 39 3.75 16.21 19.47
C TYR A 39 3.06 14.85 19.60
N PHE A 40 3.79 13.78 19.90
CA PHE A 40 3.26 12.42 19.93
C PHE A 40 1.96 12.30 20.74
N ASN A 41 1.93 12.84 21.95
CA ASN A 41 0.74 12.77 22.81
C ASN A 41 -0.46 13.58 22.28
N GLN A 42 -0.24 14.52 21.37
CA GLN A 42 -1.30 15.33 20.75
C GLN A 42 -1.85 14.67 19.50
N CYS A 43 -1.11 13.72 18.90
CA CYS A 43 -1.48 13.02 17.69
C CYS A 43 -2.47 11.86 17.91
N THR A 44 -2.85 11.59 19.15
CA THR A 44 -3.85 10.56 19.49
C THR A 44 -5.29 10.96 19.14
N ASP A 45 -5.52 12.23 18.79
CA ASP A 45 -6.84 12.71 18.38
C ASP A 45 -7.16 12.28 16.95
N THR A 46 -7.92 11.19 16.85
CA THR A 46 -8.32 10.58 15.57
C THR A 46 -9.19 11.50 14.70
N LYS A 47 -9.84 12.53 15.27
CA LYS A 47 -10.66 13.50 14.50
C LYS A 47 -9.82 14.40 13.60
N LYS A 48 -8.54 14.53 13.86
CA LYS A 48 -7.61 15.33 13.05
C LYS A 48 -7.22 14.65 11.74
N LYS A 49 -7.41 13.34 11.63
CA LYS A 49 -7.03 12.55 10.44
C LYS A 49 -7.73 13.01 9.17
N ASP A 50 -8.99 13.40 9.26
CA ASP A 50 -9.80 13.80 8.11
C ASP A 50 -9.46 15.19 7.57
N SER A 51 -8.63 15.94 8.28
CA SER A 51 -8.30 17.31 7.93
C SER A 51 -6.87 17.44 7.41
N SER A 52 -6.72 17.91 6.18
CA SER A 52 -5.42 18.30 5.63
C SER A 52 -4.75 19.46 6.38
N ALA A 53 -5.48 20.15 7.27
CA ALA A 53 -4.90 21.20 8.11
C ALA A 53 -3.88 20.63 9.11
N PHE A 54 -4.06 19.39 9.57
CA PHE A 54 -3.11 18.72 10.46
C PHE A 54 -1.78 18.41 9.78
N ASP A 55 -1.79 18.16 8.50
CA ASP A 55 -0.61 17.87 7.69
C ASP A 55 0.45 18.98 7.84
N LYS A 56 0.02 20.23 7.98
CA LYS A 56 0.92 21.39 8.08
C LYS A 56 1.57 21.56 9.45
N ILE A 57 0.97 21.02 10.49
CA ILE A 57 1.47 21.14 11.87
C ILE A 57 2.18 19.88 12.36
N CYS A 58 2.06 18.76 11.64
CA CYS A 58 2.81 17.56 11.93
C CYS A 58 4.28 17.75 11.51
N PRO A 59 5.26 17.68 12.43
CA PRO A 59 6.67 17.82 12.08
C PRO A 59 7.17 16.67 11.20
N CYS A 60 6.49 15.53 11.23
CA CYS A 60 6.78 14.40 10.34
C CYS A 60 6.28 14.63 8.91
N TYR A 61 5.45 15.64 8.66
CA TYR A 61 4.84 15.87 7.37
C TYR A 61 5.87 15.98 6.23
N THR A 62 6.81 16.91 6.36
CA THR A 62 7.77 17.17 5.31
C THR A 62 8.81 16.06 5.18
N GLU A 63 9.29 15.55 6.31
CA GLU A 63 10.29 14.51 6.37
C GLU A 63 9.74 13.17 5.87
N GLN A 64 8.60 12.73 6.39
CA GLN A 64 7.99 11.46 6.01
C GLN A 64 7.42 11.48 4.59
N SER A 65 6.81 12.58 4.14
CA SER A 65 6.33 12.65 2.76
C SER A 65 7.46 12.61 1.74
N LEU A 66 8.62 13.18 2.07
CA LEU A 66 9.82 13.08 1.26
C LEU A 66 10.44 11.68 1.32
N LEU A 67 10.48 11.06 2.49
CA LEU A 67 10.96 9.71 2.67
C LEU A 67 10.10 8.71 1.87
N LEU A 68 8.77 8.82 1.98
CA LEU A 68 7.86 7.90 1.30
C LEU A 68 7.83 8.09 -0.21
N SER A 69 8.04 9.29 -0.74
CA SER A 69 8.19 9.48 -2.18
C SER A 69 9.41 8.73 -2.75
N ASN A 70 10.35 8.32 -1.89
CA ASN A 70 11.56 7.60 -2.25
C ASN A 70 11.76 6.31 -1.44
N GLU A 71 10.78 5.90 -0.62
CA GLU A 71 10.96 4.89 0.41
C GLU A 71 11.54 3.56 -0.10
N PRO A 72 11.06 2.94 -1.17
CA PRO A 72 11.65 1.68 -1.62
C PRO A 72 13.14 1.78 -1.93
N LYS A 73 13.60 2.94 -2.39
CA LYS A 73 14.99 3.18 -2.78
C LYS A 73 15.81 3.94 -1.74
N HIS A 74 15.16 4.43 -0.69
CA HIS A 74 15.83 5.19 0.35
C HIS A 74 16.57 4.25 1.32
N ASN A 75 17.80 4.59 1.64
CA ASN A 75 18.65 3.92 2.62
C ASN A 75 18.85 2.41 2.42
N ILE A 76 19.77 2.07 1.51
CA ILE A 76 20.14 0.69 1.15
C ILE A 76 20.56 -0.16 2.38
N GLU A 77 21.19 0.43 3.39
CA GLU A 77 21.70 -0.30 4.55
C GLU A 77 20.59 -0.67 5.56
N ASN A 78 19.57 0.18 5.69
CA ASN A 78 18.50 0.05 6.68
C ASN A 78 17.09 -0.15 6.08
N ARG A 79 17.00 -0.82 4.93
CA ARG A 79 15.71 -1.08 4.29
C ARG A 79 14.78 -1.87 5.21
N PRO A 80 13.52 -1.44 5.38
CA PRO A 80 12.54 -2.16 6.18
C PRO A 80 12.42 -3.62 5.74
N ILE A 81 12.30 -4.53 6.72
CA ILE A 81 12.20 -5.97 6.45
C ILE A 81 11.02 -6.31 5.53
N ALA A 82 9.91 -5.57 5.64
CA ALA A 82 8.75 -5.77 4.79
C ALA A 82 9.08 -5.56 3.31
N LEU A 83 9.83 -4.49 2.98
CA LEU A 83 10.22 -4.20 1.62
C LEU A 83 11.20 -5.24 1.06
N LYS A 84 12.12 -5.75 1.90
CA LYS A 84 13.05 -6.83 1.51
C LYS A 84 12.31 -8.13 1.20
N ASN A 85 11.44 -8.56 2.12
CA ASN A 85 10.68 -9.79 1.96
C ASN A 85 9.74 -9.72 0.75
N PHE A 86 9.11 -8.57 0.55
CA PHE A 86 8.25 -8.36 -0.62
C PHE A 86 9.05 -8.40 -1.93
N ALA A 87 10.19 -7.70 -1.99
CA ALA A 87 11.05 -7.72 -3.17
C ALA A 87 11.49 -9.15 -3.53
N GLN A 88 11.84 -9.96 -2.53
CA GLN A 88 12.17 -11.37 -2.72
C GLN A 88 10.97 -12.16 -3.30
N GLY A 89 9.75 -11.94 -2.78
CA GLY A 89 8.54 -12.63 -3.26
C GLY A 89 8.13 -12.27 -4.69
N VAL A 90 8.53 -11.10 -5.21
CA VAL A 90 8.18 -10.70 -6.57
C VAL A 90 9.34 -10.80 -7.57
N SER A 91 10.56 -11.11 -7.11
CA SER A 91 11.80 -11.12 -7.92
C SER A 91 11.69 -12.01 -9.15
N MET A 92 11.13 -13.21 -8.99
CA MET A 92 10.97 -14.17 -10.09
C MET A 92 10.06 -13.66 -11.24
N PHE A 93 9.08 -12.82 -10.93
CA PHE A 93 8.15 -12.27 -11.94
C PHE A 93 8.77 -11.13 -12.74
N ILE A 94 9.78 -10.47 -12.17
CA ILE A 94 10.52 -9.38 -12.79
C ILE A 94 11.77 -9.92 -13.49
N GLY A 95 12.27 -11.08 -13.03
CA GLY A 95 13.51 -11.68 -13.54
C GLY A 95 14.77 -10.97 -13.03
N SER A 96 14.70 -10.39 -11.84
CA SER A 96 15.81 -9.69 -11.19
C SER A 96 15.72 -9.83 -9.68
N ASP A 97 16.86 -10.07 -9.04
CA ASP A 97 17.01 -10.04 -7.58
C ASP A 97 17.51 -8.67 -7.09
N ASP A 98 17.80 -7.75 -8.02
CA ASP A 98 18.20 -6.39 -7.67
C ASP A 98 17.01 -5.58 -7.17
N TYR A 99 17.09 -5.15 -5.92
CA TYR A 99 16.05 -4.45 -5.21
C TYR A 99 15.59 -3.17 -5.94
N ASP A 100 16.51 -2.37 -6.44
CA ASP A 100 16.16 -1.12 -7.12
C ASP A 100 15.48 -1.37 -8.46
N THR A 101 15.91 -2.40 -9.18
CA THR A 101 15.25 -2.87 -10.40
C THR A 101 13.82 -3.34 -10.11
N ILE A 102 13.61 -4.08 -9.02
CA ILE A 102 12.28 -4.54 -8.62
C ILE A 102 11.35 -3.34 -8.40
N PHE A 103 11.74 -2.39 -7.56
CA PHE A 103 10.90 -1.22 -7.26
C PHE A 103 10.81 -0.21 -8.42
N ASP A 104 11.68 -0.30 -9.41
CA ASP A 104 11.53 0.46 -10.65
C ASP A 104 10.31 0.03 -11.48
N HIS A 105 9.85 -1.22 -11.35
CA HIS A 105 8.67 -1.73 -12.05
C HIS A 105 7.35 -1.51 -11.28
N LEU A 106 7.41 -0.99 -10.07
CA LEU A 106 6.27 -0.86 -9.17
C LEU A 106 5.94 0.61 -8.87
N ALA A 107 4.73 0.85 -8.42
CA ALA A 107 4.41 2.02 -7.62
C ALA A 107 4.12 1.59 -6.18
N PHE A 108 4.45 2.45 -5.21
CA PHE A 108 4.24 2.18 -3.78
C PHE A 108 3.62 3.41 -3.10
N THR A 109 2.65 3.18 -2.23
CA THR A 109 2.11 4.19 -1.33
C THR A 109 1.53 3.54 -0.08
N GLU A 110 1.20 4.36 0.92
CA GLU A 110 0.49 3.92 2.12
C GLU A 110 -1.01 4.18 2.01
N TYR A 111 -1.83 3.30 2.60
CA TYR A 111 -3.27 3.48 2.64
C TYR A 111 -3.68 4.57 3.63
N VAL A 112 -3.22 4.48 4.89
CA VAL A 112 -3.52 5.48 5.90
C VAL A 112 -2.76 6.76 5.60
N GLN A 113 -3.50 7.82 5.33
CA GLN A 113 -2.97 9.13 4.94
C GLN A 113 -2.63 10.02 6.16
N PHE A 114 -2.02 9.40 7.14
CA PHE A 114 -1.64 10.04 8.39
C PHE A 114 -0.50 9.26 9.04
N VAL A 115 0.44 9.94 9.66
CA VAL A 115 1.50 9.28 10.43
C VAL A 115 0.92 8.82 11.76
N VAL A 116 0.74 7.52 11.91
CA VAL A 116 0.08 6.92 13.07
C VAL A 116 1.02 6.91 14.26
N PRO A 117 0.58 7.30 15.46
CA PRO A 117 1.39 7.17 16.67
C PRO A 117 1.74 5.70 16.92
N GLY A 118 3.03 5.40 17.08
CA GLY A 118 3.50 4.07 17.48
C GLY A 118 3.13 3.75 18.94
N GLU A 119 3.28 2.50 19.36
CA GLU A 119 3.10 2.05 20.74
C GLU A 119 4.44 1.58 21.30
N GLY A 120 5.16 2.46 22.00
CA GLY A 120 6.49 2.15 22.52
C GLY A 120 7.52 1.91 21.41
N ASP A 121 8.46 1.01 21.65
CA ASP A 121 9.53 0.64 20.73
C ASP A 121 9.07 -0.34 19.62
N LYS A 122 7.79 -0.73 19.62
CA LYS A 122 7.26 -1.73 18.68
C LYS A 122 6.35 -1.06 17.67
N ALA A 123 6.55 -1.38 16.40
CA ALA A 123 5.55 -1.12 15.38
C ALA A 123 4.27 -1.88 15.76
N ARG A 124 3.17 -1.16 15.93
CA ARG A 124 1.85 -1.75 16.12
C ARG A 124 1.19 -2.03 14.76
N GLY A 125 0.23 -2.93 14.74
CA GLY A 125 -0.61 -3.10 13.55
C GLY A 125 -1.50 -1.87 13.31
N THR A 126 -2.00 -1.71 12.10
CA THR A 126 -3.03 -0.72 11.77
C THR A 126 -4.36 -1.17 12.39
N HIS A 127 -5.00 -0.31 13.17
CA HIS A 127 -6.29 -0.56 13.78
C HIS A 127 -7.41 0.03 12.91
N SER A 128 -8.63 -0.50 13.04
CA SER A 128 -9.79 0.07 12.34
C SER A 128 -10.04 1.53 12.68
N SER A 129 -9.69 1.96 13.91
CA SER A 129 -9.75 3.36 14.35
C SER A 129 -8.75 4.29 13.67
N ASP A 130 -7.72 3.75 13.02
CA ASP A 130 -6.75 4.53 12.25
C ASP A 130 -7.26 4.88 10.85
N LEU A 131 -8.30 4.19 10.38
CA LEU A 131 -8.85 4.37 9.06
C LEU A 131 -9.87 5.51 9.02
N SER A 132 -9.88 6.24 7.92
CA SER A 132 -10.77 7.38 7.71
C SER A 132 -11.31 7.41 6.28
N GLU A 133 -12.34 8.22 6.04
CA GLU A 133 -12.87 8.47 4.70
C GLU A 133 -11.82 9.14 3.79
N ARG A 134 -10.94 9.95 4.36
CA ARG A 134 -9.82 10.55 3.64
C ARG A 134 -8.92 9.51 2.99
N ASP A 135 -8.62 8.42 3.71
CA ASP A 135 -7.73 7.35 3.21
C ASP A 135 -8.32 6.69 1.97
N PHE A 136 -9.63 6.39 2.03
CA PHE A 136 -10.33 5.81 0.89
C PHE A 136 -10.35 6.75 -0.32
N ARG A 137 -10.61 8.05 -0.12
CA ARG A 137 -10.57 9.04 -1.20
C ARG A 137 -9.18 9.19 -1.80
N ALA A 138 -8.13 9.18 -0.97
CA ALA A 138 -6.76 9.20 -1.44
C ALA A 138 -6.39 7.94 -2.22
N PHE A 139 -6.91 6.78 -1.79
CA PHE A 139 -6.78 5.53 -2.53
C PHE A 139 -7.39 5.65 -3.93
N ILE A 140 -8.64 6.12 -4.05
CA ILE A 140 -9.29 6.32 -5.36
C ILE A 140 -8.50 7.29 -6.23
N GLU A 141 -8.08 8.45 -5.71
CA GLU A 141 -7.25 9.41 -6.43
C GLU A 141 -5.93 8.78 -6.92
N THR A 142 -5.36 7.88 -6.14
CA THR A 142 -4.14 7.15 -6.53
C THR A 142 -4.43 6.19 -7.68
N MET A 143 -5.54 5.47 -7.63
CA MET A 143 -5.96 4.58 -8.72
C MET A 143 -6.23 5.34 -10.02
N GLU A 144 -6.92 6.49 -9.95
CA GLU A 144 -7.17 7.36 -11.10
C GLU A 144 -5.87 7.90 -11.71
N LEU A 145 -4.89 8.25 -10.87
CA LEU A 145 -3.59 8.76 -11.32
C LEU A 145 -2.74 7.68 -11.99
N LEU A 146 -2.63 6.52 -11.34
CA LEU A 146 -1.69 5.45 -11.73
C LEU A 146 -2.30 4.45 -12.71
N LYS A 147 -3.63 4.29 -12.69
CA LYS A 147 -4.38 3.34 -13.50
C LYS A 147 -3.75 1.94 -13.50
N PRO A 148 -3.52 1.33 -12.31
CA PRO A 148 -2.90 0.03 -12.21
C PRO A 148 -3.81 -1.06 -12.79
N HIS A 149 -3.24 -2.19 -13.22
CA HIS A 149 -3.99 -3.41 -13.52
C HIS A 149 -4.14 -4.26 -12.26
N ILE A 150 -3.10 -4.26 -11.42
CA ILE A 150 -3.04 -5.04 -10.18
C ILE A 150 -2.65 -4.11 -9.03
N VAL A 151 -3.35 -4.23 -7.92
CA VAL A 151 -2.99 -3.60 -6.65
C VAL A 151 -2.71 -4.68 -5.63
N ILE A 152 -1.50 -4.72 -5.09
CA ILE A 152 -1.13 -5.61 -4.00
C ILE A 152 -1.35 -4.87 -2.69
N VAL A 153 -2.20 -5.41 -1.82
CA VAL A 153 -2.59 -4.79 -0.54
C VAL A 153 -1.96 -5.56 0.60
N TRP A 154 -1.13 -4.89 1.39
CA TRP A 154 -0.46 -5.48 2.55
C TRP A 154 -1.33 -5.39 3.81
N GLY A 155 -1.63 -6.56 4.37
CA GLY A 155 -2.31 -6.66 5.65
C GLY A 155 -3.84 -6.71 5.58
N CYS A 156 -4.41 -7.65 6.31
CA CYS A 156 -5.83 -7.98 6.27
C CYS A 156 -6.77 -6.81 6.65
N GLY A 157 -6.32 -5.89 7.51
CA GLY A 157 -7.17 -4.79 7.99
C GLY A 157 -7.57 -3.80 6.88
N ILE A 158 -6.68 -3.53 5.94
CA ILE A 158 -6.96 -2.67 4.79
C ILE A 158 -7.93 -3.33 3.83
N ASN A 159 -7.77 -4.63 3.61
CA ASN A 159 -8.68 -5.42 2.81
C ASN A 159 -10.13 -5.32 3.23
N PHE A 160 -10.40 -5.40 4.52
CA PHE A 160 -11.78 -5.28 5.02
C PHE A 160 -12.38 -3.93 4.65
N ARG A 161 -11.60 -2.87 4.79
CA ARG A 161 -12.08 -1.51 4.50
C ARG A 161 -12.36 -1.29 3.02
N LEU A 162 -11.49 -1.78 2.15
CA LEU A 162 -11.71 -1.72 0.69
C LEU A 162 -12.92 -2.57 0.26
N LYS A 163 -13.15 -3.70 0.92
CA LYS A 163 -14.34 -4.54 0.66
C LYS A 163 -15.64 -3.90 1.12
N GLU A 164 -15.63 -3.09 2.17
CA GLU A 164 -16.82 -2.39 2.68
C GLU A 164 -17.32 -1.29 1.73
N GLN A 165 -16.48 -0.78 0.83
CA GLN A 165 -16.84 0.25 -0.16
C GLN A 165 -17.46 -0.39 -1.40
N ASN A 166 -18.68 -0.91 -1.26
CA ASN A 166 -19.35 -1.74 -2.26
C ASN A 166 -19.58 -1.06 -3.61
N GLU A 167 -19.66 0.27 -3.67
CA GLU A 167 -19.97 1.01 -4.90
C GLU A 167 -18.91 0.87 -6.00
N TYR A 168 -17.67 0.52 -5.64
CA TYR A 168 -16.54 0.32 -6.57
C TYR A 168 -16.26 -1.15 -6.83
N ARG A 169 -16.93 -2.07 -6.14
CA ARG A 169 -16.68 -3.49 -6.25
C ARG A 169 -17.44 -4.09 -7.42
N ILE A 170 -16.77 -4.85 -8.27
CA ILE A 170 -17.44 -5.71 -9.23
C ILE A 170 -18.09 -6.86 -8.46
N GLN A 171 -19.43 -6.92 -8.52
CA GLN A 171 -20.21 -8.03 -8.01
C GLN A 171 -20.18 -9.14 -9.07
N ASN A 172 -20.01 -10.39 -8.63
CA ASN A 172 -20.00 -11.59 -9.47
C ASN A 172 -18.73 -11.78 -10.29
N ASN A 173 -17.63 -11.92 -9.64
CA ASN A 173 -16.46 -12.52 -10.24
C ASN A 173 -16.45 -14.02 -9.91
N ASP A 174 -17.18 -14.81 -10.70
CA ASP A 174 -17.21 -16.27 -10.63
C ASP A 174 -15.85 -16.91 -10.95
N LEU A 175 -14.87 -16.10 -11.31
CA LEU A 175 -13.64 -16.60 -11.91
C LEU A 175 -12.45 -16.68 -10.95
N ILE A 176 -12.42 -16.00 -9.79
CA ILE A 176 -11.12 -15.84 -9.17
C ILE A 176 -11.03 -16.15 -7.68
N ASP A 177 -12.07 -16.15 -6.87
CA ASP A 177 -11.72 -16.34 -5.46
C ASP A 177 -12.83 -16.74 -4.50
N THR A 178 -12.83 -18.01 -4.12
CA THR A 178 -13.53 -18.50 -2.93
C THR A 178 -12.81 -18.15 -1.64
N ASP A 179 -11.52 -17.85 -1.67
CA ASP A 179 -10.63 -17.76 -0.50
C ASP A 179 -10.37 -16.31 -0.03
N GLY A 180 -10.84 -15.29 -0.76
CA GLY A 180 -10.72 -13.88 -0.37
C GLY A 180 -9.38 -13.20 -0.71
N TYR A 181 -8.51 -13.86 -1.51
CA TYR A 181 -7.24 -13.27 -1.95
C TYR A 181 -7.40 -12.18 -3.00
N VAL A 182 -8.31 -12.33 -3.91
CA VAL A 182 -8.51 -11.39 -5.01
C VAL A 182 -9.92 -10.80 -4.97
N CYS A 183 -10.03 -9.52 -5.22
CA CYS A 183 -11.29 -8.89 -5.59
C CYS A 183 -11.03 -7.89 -6.71
N HIS A 184 -12.07 -7.53 -7.45
CA HIS A 184 -11.97 -6.59 -8.56
C HIS A 184 -12.69 -5.29 -8.24
N LEU A 185 -12.08 -4.18 -8.65
CA LEU A 185 -12.66 -2.85 -8.58
C LEU A 185 -12.91 -2.31 -9.97
N GLN A 186 -14.04 -1.61 -10.12
CA GLN A 186 -14.29 -0.75 -11.27
C GLN A 186 -14.33 0.69 -10.79
N ILE A 187 -13.41 1.50 -11.28
CA ILE A 187 -13.35 2.93 -10.95
C ILE A 187 -13.80 3.72 -12.17
N PRO A 188 -14.74 4.65 -12.05
CA PRO A 188 -15.18 5.49 -13.15
C PRO A 188 -14.01 6.20 -13.83
N GLY A 189 -13.93 6.13 -15.16
CA GLY A 189 -12.83 6.73 -15.93
C GLY A 189 -11.57 5.86 -16.08
N ILE A 190 -11.59 4.64 -15.55
CA ILE A 190 -10.58 3.59 -15.84
C ILE A 190 -11.25 2.51 -16.70
N GLU A 191 -10.68 2.26 -17.88
CA GLU A 191 -11.30 1.40 -18.90
C GLU A 191 -11.26 -0.10 -18.53
N HIS A 192 -10.33 -0.51 -17.66
CA HIS A 192 -10.16 -1.88 -17.21
C HIS A 192 -10.53 -2.02 -15.72
N SER A 193 -10.91 -3.20 -15.32
CA SER A 193 -11.05 -3.53 -13.91
C SER A 193 -9.67 -3.64 -13.26
N ILE A 194 -9.58 -3.26 -12.00
CA ILE A 194 -8.36 -3.35 -11.19
C ILE A 194 -8.49 -4.57 -10.29
N ALA A 195 -7.56 -5.52 -10.40
CA ALA A 195 -7.49 -6.64 -9.48
C ALA A 195 -6.80 -6.18 -8.17
N LEU A 196 -7.45 -6.40 -7.02
CA LEU A 196 -6.85 -6.26 -5.71
C LEU A 196 -6.39 -7.61 -5.21
N LEU A 197 -5.08 -7.81 -5.11
CA LEU A 197 -4.47 -8.99 -4.52
C LEU A 197 -4.14 -8.71 -3.05
N ASN A 198 -4.82 -9.44 -2.20
CA ASN A 198 -4.65 -9.32 -0.76
C ASN A 198 -3.54 -10.23 -0.28
N CYS A 199 -2.64 -9.74 0.54
CA CYS A 199 -1.62 -10.57 1.15
C CYS A 199 -1.38 -10.19 2.61
N TYR A 200 -0.76 -11.08 3.36
CA TYR A 200 -0.25 -10.74 4.68
C TYR A 200 0.84 -9.67 4.58
N HIS A 201 0.99 -8.91 5.64
CA HIS A 201 2.05 -7.90 5.69
C HIS A 201 3.43 -8.61 5.60
N PRO A 202 4.34 -8.18 4.69
CA PRO A 202 5.58 -8.91 4.43
C PRO A 202 6.57 -9.01 5.60
N SER A 203 6.36 -8.24 6.68
CA SER A 203 7.14 -8.41 7.92
C SER A 203 6.53 -9.42 8.90
N SER A 204 5.37 -9.99 8.62
CA SER A 204 4.71 -10.95 9.49
C SER A 204 5.18 -12.38 9.23
N SER A 205 5.12 -13.23 10.25
CA SER A 205 5.35 -14.68 10.08
C SER A 205 4.34 -15.34 9.14
N ALA A 206 3.11 -14.82 9.10
CA ALA A 206 2.07 -15.29 8.20
C ALA A 206 2.42 -15.11 6.72
N TRP A 207 3.17 -14.07 6.36
CA TRP A 207 3.69 -13.89 5.00
C TRP A 207 4.51 -15.09 4.54
N ASN A 208 5.45 -15.55 5.36
CA ASN A 208 6.31 -16.68 5.00
C ASN A 208 5.55 -18.00 4.86
N MET A 209 4.45 -18.18 5.59
CA MET A 209 3.59 -19.36 5.48
C MET A 209 2.69 -19.31 4.25
N ASP A 210 2.38 -18.13 3.76
CA ASP A 210 1.38 -17.88 2.71
C ASP A 210 1.99 -17.46 1.37
N ILE A 211 3.32 -17.36 1.29
CA ILE A 211 4.02 -16.84 0.11
C ILE A 211 3.66 -17.61 -1.18
N ASN A 212 3.50 -18.91 -1.11
CA ASN A 212 3.14 -19.73 -2.26
C ASN A 212 1.75 -19.37 -2.80
N ASN A 213 0.79 -19.07 -1.92
CA ASN A 213 -0.54 -18.62 -2.35
C ASN A 213 -0.44 -17.25 -3.03
N PHE A 214 0.29 -16.32 -2.42
CA PHE A 214 0.56 -15.02 -3.02
C PHE A 214 1.15 -15.15 -4.43
N GLU A 215 2.21 -15.96 -4.58
CA GLU A 215 2.88 -16.18 -5.88
C GLU A 215 1.95 -16.79 -6.91
N ASN A 216 1.13 -17.76 -6.51
CA ASN A 216 0.16 -18.41 -7.40
C ASN A 216 -0.88 -17.41 -7.91
N TYR A 217 -1.53 -16.66 -7.04
CA TYR A 217 -2.51 -15.65 -7.42
C TYR A 217 -1.90 -14.50 -8.21
N PHE A 218 -0.71 -14.05 -7.83
CA PHE A 218 -0.02 -13.00 -8.57
C PHE A 218 0.36 -13.44 -9.97
N ASN A 219 0.87 -14.68 -10.13
CA ASN A 219 1.17 -15.24 -11.45
C ASN A 219 -0.10 -15.32 -12.33
N MET A 220 -1.22 -15.77 -11.77
CA MET A 220 -2.50 -15.84 -12.46
C MET A 220 -2.91 -14.45 -12.99
N LEU A 221 -2.89 -13.43 -12.13
CA LEU A 221 -3.25 -12.04 -12.50
C LEU A 221 -2.29 -11.42 -13.54
N LEU A 222 -1.05 -11.86 -13.60
CA LEU A 222 -0.08 -11.41 -14.61
C LEU A 222 -0.29 -12.07 -15.98
N THR A 223 -1.08 -13.15 -16.05
CA THR A 223 -1.32 -13.91 -17.29
C THR A 223 -2.71 -13.66 -17.89
N GLU A 224 -3.64 -13.11 -17.13
CA GLU A 224 -4.93 -12.61 -17.62
C GLU A 224 -4.78 -11.38 -18.52
#